data_8c49c3509203817260d4686eee0d14e4
#
_entry.id   8c49c3509203817260d4686eee0d14e4
#
_cell.length_a   1.000
_cell.length_b   1.000
_cell.length_c   1.000
_cell.angle_alpha   90.00
_cell.angle_beta   90.00
_cell.angle_gamma   90.00
#
_symmetry.space_group_name_H-M   'P 1'
#
loop_
_entity.id
_entity.type
_entity.pdbx_description
1 polymer ?
#
loop_
_entity_poly.entity_id
_entity_poly.type
_entity_poly.pdbx_seq_one_letter_code
_entity_poly.pdbx_strand_id
1 'polypeptide(L)'
;MPSVRILKEQKDQLYFITLSVKNLYYIFDRHNRFKILEDSFVYCQKHRGLKIYAFVFMLNHLHFIGQAPDMIAVVNSLKSYLSHELQKNILAAEPEVINLFKEKNGYHFWQNNNFPELITSEEFLEQKFNYIHYSPVKKGYVHHPEDWCWSSASKIPTKIKITNF
;
A
#
# COMPACT_ATOMS: atom_id res chain seq x y z
N MET A 1 -2.78 -6.07 20.48
CA MET A 1 -1.89 -7.06 19.88
C MET A 1 -0.55 -6.43 19.58
N PRO A 2 0.55 -7.08 19.96
CA PRO A 2 1.84 -6.57 19.57
C PRO A 2 1.94 -6.60 18.04
N SER A 3 2.40 -5.51 17.44
CA SER A 3 2.67 -5.48 16.01
C SER A 3 3.78 -6.49 15.69
N VAL A 4 3.54 -7.36 14.71
CA VAL A 4 4.61 -8.21 14.19
C VAL A 4 5.63 -7.27 13.54
N ARG A 5 6.79 -7.15 14.16
CA ARG A 5 7.86 -6.31 13.63
C ARG A 5 8.72 -7.15 12.69
N ILE A 6 9.15 -6.53 11.60
CA ILE A 6 10.16 -7.15 10.74
C ILE A 6 11.45 -7.22 11.53
N LEU A 7 11.96 -8.42 11.73
CA LEU A 7 13.22 -8.64 12.42
C LEU A 7 14.39 -8.16 11.53
N LYS A 8 15.45 -7.68 12.17
CA LYS A 8 16.61 -7.12 11.45
C LYS A 8 17.23 -8.11 10.46
N GLU A 9 17.30 -9.38 10.83
CA GLU A 9 17.82 -10.47 10.00
C GLU A 9 16.88 -10.90 8.88
N GLN A 10 15.63 -10.43 8.89
CA GLN A 10 14.60 -10.76 7.91
C GLN A 10 14.30 -9.61 6.94
N LYS A 11 15.11 -8.55 6.94
CA LYS A 11 14.82 -7.35 6.17
C LYS A 11 14.76 -7.59 4.66
N ASP A 12 15.66 -8.40 4.12
CA ASP A 12 15.77 -8.69 2.69
C ASP A 12 15.03 -9.99 2.33
N GLN A 13 13.78 -10.08 2.73
CA GLN A 13 12.89 -11.20 2.44
C GLN A 13 11.63 -10.71 1.74
N LEU A 14 10.84 -11.64 1.22
CA LEU A 14 9.54 -11.33 0.64
C LEU A 14 8.51 -11.10 1.75
N TYR A 15 7.77 -10.01 1.62
CA TYR A 15 6.69 -9.67 2.54
C TYR A 15 5.41 -9.37 1.80
N PHE A 16 4.29 -9.83 2.37
CA PHE A 16 2.97 -9.30 2.08
C PHE A 16 2.67 -8.17 3.06
N ILE A 17 2.37 -7.00 2.53
CA ILE A 17 2.20 -5.78 3.33
C ILE A 17 0.84 -5.17 3.03
N THR A 18 0.16 -4.76 4.10
CA THR A 18 -1.11 -4.03 4.04
C THR A 18 -0.94 -2.69 4.74
N LEU A 19 -1.36 -1.62 4.09
CA LEU A 19 -1.52 -0.31 4.72
C LEU A 19 -2.99 0.08 4.64
N SER A 20 -3.65 0.23 5.79
CA SER A 20 -5.07 0.58 5.87
C SER A 20 -5.24 1.98 6.43
N VAL A 21 -6.17 2.73 5.85
CA VAL A 21 -6.54 4.05 6.33
C VAL A 21 -7.22 3.93 7.69
N LYS A 22 -6.95 4.86 8.59
CA LYS A 22 -7.60 4.97 9.89
C LYS A 22 -9.12 4.83 9.77
N ASN A 23 -9.72 3.98 10.60
CA ASN A 23 -11.15 3.68 10.59
C ASN A 23 -11.70 3.26 9.22
N LEU A 24 -10.83 2.84 8.31
CA LEU A 24 -11.19 2.41 6.95
C LEU A 24 -11.95 3.48 6.15
N TYR A 25 -11.68 4.76 6.40
CA TYR A 25 -12.28 5.84 5.61
C TYR A 25 -11.87 5.73 4.14
N TYR A 26 -12.83 5.92 3.24
CA TYR A 26 -12.61 5.96 1.79
C TYR A 26 -12.05 7.30 1.40
N ILE A 27 -10.75 7.38 1.11
CA ILE A 27 -10.10 8.63 0.73
C ILE A 27 -9.30 8.56 -0.57
N PHE A 28 -8.98 7.36 -1.07
CA PHE A 28 -8.08 7.23 -2.22
C PHE A 28 -8.75 7.46 -3.57
N ASP A 29 -10.07 7.37 -3.64
CA ASP A 29 -10.85 7.32 -4.88
C ASP A 29 -11.10 8.68 -5.54
N ARG A 30 -10.52 9.76 -5.01
CA ARG A 30 -10.75 11.10 -5.54
C ARG A 30 -9.54 12.01 -5.35
N HIS A 31 -9.56 13.15 -6.03
CA HIS A 31 -8.53 14.19 -5.96
C HIS A 31 -7.11 13.69 -6.29
N ASN A 32 -7.03 12.76 -7.25
CA ASN A 32 -5.76 12.16 -7.73
C ASN A 32 -4.94 11.46 -6.63
N ARG A 33 -5.58 10.96 -5.59
CA ARG A 33 -4.88 10.31 -4.48
C ARG A 33 -4.24 8.99 -4.85
N PHE A 34 -4.82 8.24 -5.81
CA PHE A 34 -4.14 7.06 -6.36
C PHE A 34 -2.79 7.41 -6.99
N LYS A 35 -2.69 8.58 -7.61
CA LYS A 35 -1.43 9.09 -8.16
C LYS A 35 -0.39 9.35 -7.06
N ILE A 36 -0.82 9.87 -5.92
CA ILE A 36 0.05 10.06 -4.76
C ILE A 36 0.60 8.71 -4.28
N LEU A 37 -0.25 7.67 -4.23
CA LEU A 37 0.19 6.32 -3.89
C LEU A 37 1.23 5.81 -4.91
N GLU A 38 0.94 5.94 -6.19
CA GLU A 38 1.86 5.53 -7.25
C GLU A 38 3.23 6.20 -7.12
N ASP A 39 3.24 7.51 -6.93
CA ASP A 39 4.49 8.28 -6.83
C ASP A 39 5.34 7.84 -5.63
N SER A 40 4.71 7.51 -4.50
CA SER A 40 5.43 7.02 -3.33
C SER A 40 6.10 5.66 -3.55
N PHE A 41 5.42 4.77 -4.26
CA PHE A 41 5.98 3.46 -4.60
C PHE A 41 7.15 3.60 -5.59
N VAL A 42 6.99 4.43 -6.61
CA VAL A 42 8.05 4.71 -7.59
C VAL A 42 9.28 5.31 -6.89
N TYR A 43 9.07 6.21 -5.95
CA TYR A 43 10.16 6.77 -5.16
C TYR A 43 10.93 5.68 -4.40
N CYS A 44 10.23 4.78 -3.73
CA CYS A 44 10.87 3.69 -2.99
C CYS A 44 11.59 2.70 -3.92
N GLN A 45 11.07 2.49 -5.13
CA GLN A 45 11.76 1.66 -6.12
C GLN A 45 13.09 2.29 -6.55
N LYS A 46 13.11 3.61 -6.73
CA LYS A 46 14.32 4.32 -7.16
C LYS A 46 15.35 4.50 -6.05
N HIS A 47 14.91 4.74 -4.83
CA HIS A 47 15.79 5.21 -3.76
C HIS A 47 15.96 4.22 -2.60
N ARG A 48 15.11 3.20 -2.50
CA ARG A 48 15.12 2.22 -1.42
C ARG A 48 15.33 0.78 -1.89
N GLY A 49 15.54 0.59 -3.19
CA GLY A 49 15.71 -0.75 -3.75
C GLY A 49 14.46 -1.64 -3.63
N LEU A 50 13.27 -1.04 -3.57
CA LEU A 50 12.02 -1.79 -3.46
C LEU A 50 11.75 -2.52 -4.77
N LYS A 51 11.58 -3.84 -4.67
CA LYS A 51 11.05 -4.68 -5.75
C LYS A 51 9.61 -5.01 -5.41
N ILE A 52 8.70 -4.83 -6.36
CA ILE A 52 7.28 -5.12 -6.20
C ILE A 52 6.91 -6.24 -7.16
N TYR A 53 6.35 -7.31 -6.62
CA TYR A 53 5.91 -8.49 -7.37
C TYR A 53 4.42 -8.44 -7.69
N ALA A 54 3.63 -7.86 -6.82
CA ALA A 54 2.20 -7.61 -7.01
C ALA A 54 1.75 -6.45 -6.12
N PHE A 55 0.75 -5.70 -6.57
CA PHE A 55 0.13 -4.67 -5.76
C PHE A 55 -1.33 -4.45 -6.15
N VAL A 56 -2.10 -3.87 -5.24
CA VAL A 56 -3.42 -3.30 -5.50
C VAL A 56 -3.66 -2.12 -4.57
N PHE A 57 -4.17 -1.03 -5.14
CA PHE A 57 -4.67 0.11 -4.37
C PHE A 57 -6.19 0.04 -4.34
N MET A 58 -6.74 -0.19 -3.15
CA MET A 58 -8.17 -0.19 -2.90
C MET A 58 -8.62 1.21 -2.48
N LEU A 59 -9.90 1.40 -2.18
CA LEU A 59 -10.43 2.73 -1.84
C LEU A 59 -9.95 3.26 -0.48
N ASN A 60 -9.61 2.36 0.44
CA ASN A 60 -9.28 2.69 1.83
C ASN A 60 -8.08 1.91 2.38
N HIS A 61 -7.38 1.17 1.54
CA HIS A 61 -6.19 0.40 1.91
C HIS A 61 -5.44 -0.02 0.66
N LEU A 62 -4.25 -0.53 0.85
CA LEU A 62 -3.46 -1.10 -0.23
C LEU A 62 -2.77 -2.38 0.25
N HIS A 63 -2.46 -3.24 -0.69
CA HIS A 63 -1.66 -4.43 -0.47
C HIS A 63 -0.52 -4.49 -1.48
N PHE A 64 0.61 -5.03 -1.07
CA PHE A 64 1.65 -5.37 -2.03
C PHE A 64 2.51 -6.54 -1.53
N ILE A 65 3.12 -7.24 -2.47
CA ILE A 65 4.19 -8.20 -2.20
C ILE A 65 5.48 -7.55 -2.65
N GLY A 66 6.43 -7.41 -1.73
CA GLY A 66 7.66 -6.71 -2.00
C GLY A 66 8.86 -7.28 -1.27
N GLN A 67 10.03 -6.85 -1.74
CA GLN A 67 11.33 -7.16 -1.20
C GLN A 67 12.20 -5.92 -1.28
N ALA A 68 13.00 -5.68 -0.25
CA ALA A 68 13.94 -4.57 -0.24
C ALA A 68 15.08 -4.89 0.74
N PRO A 69 16.27 -4.28 0.57
CA PRO A 69 17.36 -4.45 1.54
C PRO A 69 16.96 -4.07 2.96
N ASP A 70 16.11 -3.04 3.10
CA ASP A 70 15.55 -2.64 4.39
C ASP A 70 14.05 -2.36 4.24
N MET A 71 13.24 -3.39 4.40
CA MET A 71 11.78 -3.27 4.27
C MET A 71 11.17 -2.39 5.38
N ILE A 72 11.78 -2.34 6.55
CA ILE A 72 11.33 -1.45 7.64
C ILE A 72 11.43 0.01 7.17
N ALA A 73 12.57 0.37 6.57
CA ALA A 73 12.78 1.71 6.03
C ALA A 73 11.80 2.04 4.90
N VAL A 74 11.49 1.06 4.03
CA VAL A 74 10.49 1.22 2.97
C VAL A 74 9.11 1.53 3.55
N VAL A 75 8.64 0.73 4.50
CA VAL A 75 7.30 0.91 5.11
C VAL A 75 7.22 2.26 5.81
N ASN A 76 8.25 2.63 6.58
CA ASN A 76 8.30 3.92 7.27
C ASN A 76 8.31 5.09 6.26
N SER A 77 9.05 4.97 5.18
CA SER A 77 9.09 5.99 4.11
C SER A 77 7.73 6.14 3.44
N LEU A 78 7.07 5.02 3.12
CA LEU A 78 5.72 5.05 2.53
C LEU A 78 4.74 5.75 3.46
N LYS A 79 4.68 5.35 4.72
CA LYS A 79 3.75 5.95 5.69
C LYS A 79 4.00 7.43 5.88
N SER A 80 5.25 7.82 6.04
CA SER A 80 5.64 9.22 6.27
C SER A 80 5.36 10.10 5.07
N TYR A 81 5.81 9.69 3.89
CA TYR A 81 5.59 10.43 2.64
C TYR A 81 4.10 10.57 2.34
N LEU A 82 3.36 9.45 2.41
CA LEU A 82 1.93 9.46 2.12
C LEU A 82 1.15 10.31 3.12
N SER A 83 1.50 10.26 4.41
CA SER A 83 0.85 11.10 5.43
C SER A 83 1.05 12.59 5.11
N HIS A 84 2.25 12.98 4.74
CA HIS A 84 2.56 14.37 4.37
C HIS A 84 1.79 14.81 3.12
N GLU A 85 1.84 14.01 2.06
CA GLU A 85 1.18 14.36 0.79
C GLU A 85 -0.35 14.28 0.89
N LEU A 86 -0.88 13.32 1.62
CA LEU A 86 -2.33 13.23 1.86
C LEU A 86 -2.83 14.41 2.69
N GLN A 87 -2.08 14.83 3.71
CA GLN A 87 -2.42 16.02 4.50
C GLN A 87 -2.51 17.26 3.61
N LYS A 88 -1.50 17.51 2.78
CA LYS A 88 -1.50 18.63 1.83
C LYS A 88 -2.69 18.56 0.87
N ASN A 89 -2.92 17.40 0.28
CA ASN A 89 -3.99 17.20 -0.70
C ASN A 89 -5.37 17.41 -0.07
N ILE A 90 -5.61 16.82 1.11
CA ILE A 90 -6.89 16.93 1.80
C ILE A 90 -7.15 18.37 2.24
N LEU A 91 -6.16 19.06 2.79
CA LEU A 91 -6.30 20.46 3.20
C LEU A 91 -6.63 21.38 2.00
N ALA A 92 -6.09 21.06 0.82
CA ALA A 92 -6.36 21.83 -0.39
C ALA A 92 -7.73 21.51 -1.02
N ALA A 93 -8.11 20.23 -1.07
CA ALA A 93 -9.27 19.76 -1.83
C ALA A 93 -10.54 19.56 -0.97
N GLU A 94 -10.37 19.09 0.26
CA GLU A 94 -11.47 18.75 1.17
C GLU A 94 -11.08 19.10 2.62
N PRO A 95 -10.86 20.38 2.95
CA PRO A 95 -10.27 20.75 4.25
C PRO A 95 -11.04 20.21 5.46
N GLU A 96 -12.35 20.07 5.37
CA GLU A 96 -13.18 19.52 6.46
C GLU A 96 -12.89 18.02 6.73
N VAL A 97 -12.44 17.28 5.74
CA VAL A 97 -12.13 15.84 5.88
C VAL A 97 -10.91 15.62 6.77
N ILE A 98 -10.01 16.60 6.86
CA ILE A 98 -8.79 16.45 7.69
C ILE A 98 -9.12 16.18 9.15
N ASN A 99 -10.26 16.65 9.63
CA ASN A 99 -10.69 16.46 11.02
C ASN A 99 -10.88 15.00 11.39
N LEU A 100 -11.17 14.13 10.41
CA LEU A 100 -11.28 12.68 10.64
C LEU A 100 -9.96 12.05 11.09
N PHE A 101 -8.85 12.69 10.75
CA PHE A 101 -7.49 12.19 11.01
C PHE A 101 -6.78 12.92 12.13
N LYS A 102 -7.43 13.93 12.70
CA LYS A 102 -6.84 14.74 13.78
C LYS A 102 -6.75 13.94 15.07
N GLU A 103 -5.57 13.93 15.66
CA GLU A 103 -5.30 13.36 16.97
C GLU A 103 -4.51 14.37 17.82
N LYS A 104 -4.24 14.00 19.08
CA LYS A 104 -3.60 14.88 20.07
C LYS A 104 -2.27 15.48 19.60
N ASN A 105 -1.50 14.71 18.80
CA ASN A 105 -0.15 15.08 18.34
C ASN A 105 -0.07 15.26 16.82
N GLY A 106 -1.15 15.72 16.17
CA GLY A 106 -1.16 15.96 14.74
C GLY A 106 -2.18 15.10 14.00
N TYR A 107 -1.86 14.69 12.78
CA TYR A 107 -2.78 13.91 11.94
C TYR A 107 -2.23 12.51 11.74
N HIS A 108 -3.09 11.48 11.92
CA HIS A 108 -2.75 10.08 11.75
C HIS A 108 -3.67 9.44 10.71
N PHE A 109 -3.08 9.00 9.60
CA PHE A 109 -3.82 8.47 8.44
C PHE A 109 -3.92 6.95 8.44
N TRP A 110 -3.05 6.25 9.19
CA TRP A 110 -2.91 4.81 9.09
C TRP A 110 -3.39 4.10 10.35
N GLN A 111 -4.00 2.92 10.15
CA GLN A 111 -4.30 2.04 11.27
C GLN A 111 -3.00 1.54 11.90
N ASN A 112 -3.03 1.32 13.22
CA ASN A 112 -1.86 0.87 13.98
C ASN A 112 -1.59 -0.64 13.82
N ASN A 113 -2.52 -1.39 13.24
CA ASN A 113 -2.47 -2.85 13.13
C ASN A 113 -2.12 -3.33 11.70
N ASN A 114 -1.32 -2.57 10.98
CA ASN A 114 -0.79 -2.99 9.68
C ASN A 114 0.44 -3.88 9.91
N PHE A 115 0.26 -5.20 9.77
CA PHE A 115 1.32 -6.16 10.05
C PHE A 115 1.93 -6.69 8.76
N PRO A 116 3.26 -6.53 8.54
CA PRO A 116 3.95 -7.25 7.49
C PRO A 116 3.90 -8.76 7.76
N GLU A 117 3.57 -9.53 6.72
CA GLU A 117 3.57 -10.99 6.80
C GLU A 117 4.75 -11.54 5.98
N LEU A 118 5.66 -12.24 6.65
CA LEU A 118 6.79 -12.89 5.99
C LEU A 118 6.28 -14.03 5.10
N ILE A 119 6.67 -14.01 3.83
CA ILE A 119 6.32 -15.07 2.89
C ILE A 119 7.40 -16.15 2.94
N THR A 120 7.04 -17.33 3.47
CA THR A 120 7.97 -18.42 3.75
C THR A 120 7.84 -19.62 2.82
N SER A 121 6.83 -19.64 1.92
CA SER A 121 6.59 -20.74 1.02
C SER A 121 6.03 -20.26 -0.32
N GLU A 122 6.21 -21.09 -1.37
CA GLU A 122 5.60 -20.82 -2.68
C GLU A 122 4.07 -20.85 -2.61
N GLU A 123 3.51 -21.74 -1.82
CA GLU A 123 2.07 -21.87 -1.61
C GLU A 123 1.49 -20.59 -0.99
N PHE A 124 2.14 -20.06 0.04
CA PHE A 124 1.73 -18.82 0.68
C PHE A 124 1.87 -17.61 -0.27
N LEU A 125 2.95 -17.59 -1.06
CA LEU A 125 3.16 -16.56 -2.08
C LEU A 125 2.04 -16.56 -3.11
N GLU A 126 1.68 -17.73 -3.66
CA GLU A 126 0.59 -17.86 -4.62
C GLU A 126 -0.75 -17.43 -4.03
N GLN A 127 -1.02 -17.83 -2.80
CA GLN A 127 -2.23 -17.43 -2.08
C GLN A 127 -2.34 -15.91 -1.96
N LYS A 128 -1.27 -15.23 -1.57
CA LYS A 128 -1.27 -13.76 -1.40
C LYS A 128 -1.28 -13.03 -2.74
N PHE A 129 -0.62 -13.57 -3.74
CA PHE A 129 -0.64 -13.04 -5.11
C PHE A 129 -2.07 -13.03 -5.66
N ASN A 130 -2.77 -14.15 -5.54
CA ASN A 130 -4.17 -14.24 -5.95
C ASN A 130 -5.07 -13.35 -5.11
N TYR A 131 -4.85 -13.28 -3.81
CA TYR A 131 -5.60 -12.41 -2.91
C TYR A 131 -5.52 -10.94 -3.35
N ILE A 132 -4.32 -10.47 -3.70
CA ILE A 132 -4.12 -9.09 -4.18
C ILE A 132 -4.92 -8.85 -5.46
N HIS A 133 -4.79 -9.73 -6.45
CA HIS A 133 -5.39 -9.51 -7.76
C HIS A 133 -6.91 -9.64 -7.74
N TYR A 134 -7.47 -10.49 -6.90
CA TYR A 134 -8.91 -10.69 -6.78
C TYR A 134 -9.59 -9.78 -5.76
N SER A 135 -8.85 -9.01 -4.99
CA SER A 135 -9.43 -8.10 -3.98
C SER A 135 -10.49 -7.15 -4.54
N PRO A 136 -10.29 -6.48 -5.69
CA PRO A 136 -11.32 -5.61 -6.25
C PRO A 136 -12.56 -6.36 -6.73
N VAL A 137 -12.40 -7.59 -7.21
CA VAL A 137 -13.52 -8.45 -7.61
C VAL A 137 -14.32 -8.87 -6.37
N LYS A 138 -13.62 -9.33 -5.34
CA LYS A 138 -14.25 -9.78 -4.09
C LYS A 138 -15.03 -8.66 -3.41
N LYS A 139 -14.56 -7.41 -3.53
CA LYS A 139 -15.26 -6.23 -3.00
C LYS A 139 -16.40 -5.76 -3.91
N GLY A 140 -16.57 -6.35 -5.08
CA GLY A 140 -17.62 -5.99 -6.00
C GLY A 140 -17.36 -4.72 -6.82
N TYR A 141 -16.11 -4.24 -6.87
CA TYR A 141 -15.77 -3.04 -7.63
C TYR A 141 -15.70 -3.31 -9.13
N VAL A 142 -15.24 -4.49 -9.51
CA VAL A 142 -15.09 -4.93 -10.91
C VAL A 142 -15.46 -6.42 -11.02
N HIS A 143 -15.70 -6.88 -12.26
CA HIS A 143 -16.01 -8.30 -12.53
C HIS A 143 -14.74 -9.15 -12.71
N HIS A 144 -13.66 -8.55 -13.22
CA HIS A 144 -12.41 -9.26 -13.49
C HIS A 144 -11.22 -8.50 -12.89
N PRO A 145 -10.16 -9.19 -12.42
CA PRO A 145 -8.99 -8.54 -11.83
C PRO A 145 -8.36 -7.47 -12.72
N GLU A 146 -8.27 -7.72 -14.02
CA GLU A 146 -7.68 -6.82 -15.00
C GLU A 146 -8.48 -5.53 -15.25
N ASP A 147 -9.70 -5.48 -14.78
CA ASP A 147 -10.56 -4.28 -14.94
C ASP A 147 -10.27 -3.21 -13.89
N TRP A 148 -9.53 -3.54 -12.84
CA TRP A 148 -9.14 -2.57 -11.82
C TRP A 148 -7.80 -1.92 -12.19
N CYS A 149 -7.83 -0.63 -12.53
CA CYS A 149 -6.68 0.09 -13.08
C CYS A 149 -5.50 0.17 -12.10
N TRP A 150 -5.75 0.19 -10.80
CA TRP A 150 -4.73 0.36 -9.77
C TRP A 150 -4.29 -0.97 -9.15
N SER A 151 -3.93 -1.88 -10.02
CA SER A 151 -3.48 -3.23 -9.67
C SER A 151 -2.46 -3.72 -10.68
N SER A 152 -1.53 -4.56 -10.23
CA SER A 152 -0.59 -5.24 -11.11
C SER A 152 -1.26 -6.25 -12.07
N ALA A 153 -2.52 -6.61 -11.84
CA ALA A 153 -3.31 -7.42 -12.77
C ALA A 153 -3.86 -6.62 -13.96
N SER A 154 -3.86 -5.29 -13.88
CA SER A 154 -4.42 -4.43 -14.91
C SER A 154 -3.64 -4.51 -16.21
N LYS A 155 -4.36 -4.43 -17.34
CA LYS A 155 -3.77 -4.27 -18.68
C LYS A 155 -3.27 -2.85 -18.92
N ILE A 156 -3.74 -1.87 -18.14
CA ILE A 156 -3.29 -0.49 -18.20
C ILE A 156 -2.05 -0.35 -17.34
N PRO A 157 -0.88 -0.03 -17.92
CA PRO A 157 0.34 0.07 -17.13
C PRO A 157 0.33 1.28 -16.21
N THR A 158 0.87 1.09 -15.00
CA THR A 158 1.22 2.19 -14.10
C THR A 158 2.71 2.48 -14.21
N LYS A 159 3.19 3.49 -13.49
CA LYS A 159 4.62 3.78 -13.39
C LYS A 159 5.35 2.83 -12.44
N ILE A 160 4.63 2.04 -11.67
CA ILE A 160 5.21 1.04 -10.76
C ILE A 160 5.75 -0.13 -11.60
N LYS A 161 7.04 -0.39 -11.44
CA LYS A 161 7.70 -1.48 -12.16
C LYS A 161 7.47 -2.80 -11.42
N ILE A 162 6.96 -3.80 -12.13
CA ILE A 162 6.71 -5.12 -11.56
C ILE A 162 7.89 -6.02 -11.84
N THR A 163 8.36 -6.69 -10.77
CA THR A 163 9.39 -7.74 -10.86
C THR A 163 8.69 -9.09 -11.01
N ASN A 164 9.12 -9.89 -11.96
CA ASN A 164 8.60 -11.24 -12.16
C ASN A 164 9.41 -12.24 -11.35
N PHE A 165 8.75 -13.33 -10.96
CA PHE A 165 9.42 -14.46 -10.30
C PHE A 165 10.24 -15.28 -11.30
#